data_07c12d2d496300d9f734f1281bef4b66
#
_entry.id   07c12d2d496300d9f734f1281bef4b66
#
_cell.length_a   1.000
_cell.length_b   1.000
_cell.length_c   1.000
_cell.angle_alpha   90.00
_cell.angle_beta   90.00
_cell.angle_gamma   90.00
#
_symmetry.space_group_name_H-M   'P 1'
#
loop_
_entity.id
_entity.type
_entity.pdbx_description
1 polymer ?
#
loop_
_entity_poly.entity_id
_entity_poly.type
_entity_poly.pdbx_seq_one_letter_code
_entity_poly.pdbx_strand_id
1 'polypeptide(L)'
;SRRNKKAAKRSATIDAEAAANLVKEANRQLLAADEQVRTAADELHFAQAQFGRAGTDEFESLLEAAKAAVGRAFDAQPQMTDAPTPAAQAQLAKSMMRDLAAHMNPLSAAQAAIASRRAEQATLPTHIAEARERLAEELSDLERAKAELESIASIYPAQMLASLQDNPEQAAALLTSARTALDAAEAAAETDRARALSALDTAQRALAMANH
;
A
#
# COMPACT_ATOMS: atom_id res chain seq x y z
N SER A 1 -32.15 31.71 -45.39
CA SER A 1 -31.42 31.36 -46.55
C SER A 1 -30.85 29.94 -46.50
N ARG A 2 -30.63 29.27 -47.63
CA ARG A 2 -30.13 27.89 -47.74
C ARG A 2 -28.79 27.68 -47.02
N ARG A 3 -27.92 28.68 -46.99
CA ARG A 3 -26.61 28.62 -46.31
C ARG A 3 -26.74 28.46 -44.79
N ASN A 4 -27.67 29.19 -44.18
CA ASN A 4 -27.87 29.12 -42.72
C ASN A 4 -28.54 27.77 -42.31
N LYS A 5 -29.41 27.22 -43.14
CA LYS A 5 -30.00 25.88 -42.89
C LYS A 5 -28.94 24.77 -42.97
N LYS A 6 -27.99 24.88 -43.92
CA LYS A 6 -26.90 23.89 -44.05
C LYS A 6 -25.92 23.95 -42.88
N ALA A 7 -25.57 25.17 -42.43
CA ALA A 7 -24.71 25.37 -41.28
C ALA A 7 -25.37 24.85 -39.97
N ALA A 8 -26.66 25.17 -39.76
CA ALA A 8 -27.39 24.68 -38.58
C ALA A 8 -27.52 23.16 -38.57
N LYS A 9 -27.77 22.53 -39.71
CA LYS A 9 -27.85 21.06 -39.83
C LYS A 9 -26.50 20.40 -39.55
N ARG A 10 -25.40 21.00 -39.99
CA ARG A 10 -24.03 20.53 -39.75
C ARG A 10 -23.66 20.64 -38.26
N SER A 11 -24.02 21.75 -37.61
CA SER A 11 -23.81 21.93 -36.17
C SER A 11 -24.62 20.94 -35.35
N ALA A 12 -25.89 20.72 -35.69
CA ALA A 12 -26.72 19.71 -35.01
C ALA A 12 -26.17 18.29 -35.15
N THR A 13 -25.60 17.93 -36.30
CA THR A 13 -24.95 16.63 -36.52
C THR A 13 -23.69 16.47 -35.63
N ILE A 14 -22.87 17.53 -35.54
CA ILE A 14 -21.67 17.54 -34.68
C ILE A 14 -22.06 17.38 -33.21
N ASP A 15 -23.10 18.07 -32.75
CA ASP A 15 -23.59 17.98 -31.37
C ASP A 15 -24.12 16.57 -31.06
N ALA A 16 -24.85 15.95 -32.00
CA ALA A 16 -25.34 14.59 -31.86
C ALA A 16 -24.20 13.55 -31.79
N GLU A 17 -23.17 13.72 -32.61
CA GLU A 17 -21.98 12.83 -32.57
C GLU A 17 -21.20 12.99 -31.27
N ALA A 18 -21.01 14.22 -30.79
CA ALA A 18 -20.34 14.50 -29.53
C ALA A 18 -21.10 13.87 -28.34
N ALA A 19 -22.42 14.01 -28.32
CA ALA A 19 -23.27 13.40 -27.31
C ALA A 19 -23.20 11.86 -27.35
N ALA A 20 -23.24 11.28 -28.55
CA ALA A 20 -23.11 9.81 -28.72
C ALA A 20 -21.76 9.30 -28.23
N ASN A 21 -20.69 10.02 -28.46
CA ASN A 21 -19.35 9.69 -27.95
C ASN A 21 -19.28 9.74 -26.40
N LEU A 22 -19.94 10.73 -25.79
CA LEU A 22 -20.03 10.82 -24.33
C LEU A 22 -20.85 9.67 -23.74
N VAL A 23 -21.96 9.29 -24.34
CA VAL A 23 -22.76 8.12 -23.94
C VAL A 23 -21.94 6.85 -24.03
N LYS A 24 -21.21 6.67 -25.10
CA LYS A 24 -20.32 5.51 -25.31
C LYS A 24 -19.23 5.45 -24.24
N GLU A 25 -18.61 6.57 -23.91
CA GLU A 25 -17.59 6.67 -22.86
C GLU A 25 -18.19 6.41 -21.48
N ALA A 26 -19.38 6.95 -21.17
CA ALA A 26 -20.06 6.71 -19.90
C ALA A 26 -20.39 5.21 -19.73
N ASN A 27 -20.89 4.56 -20.77
CA ASN A 27 -21.15 3.12 -20.75
C ASN A 27 -19.87 2.30 -20.57
N ARG A 28 -18.78 2.70 -21.22
CA ARG A 28 -17.47 2.05 -21.03
C ARG A 28 -17.00 2.16 -19.59
N GLN A 29 -17.10 3.34 -19.00
CA GLN A 29 -16.71 3.57 -17.61
C GLN A 29 -17.59 2.79 -16.64
N LEU A 30 -18.89 2.69 -16.92
CA LEU A 30 -19.83 1.91 -16.11
C LEU A 30 -19.44 0.42 -16.09
N LEU A 31 -19.14 -0.16 -17.25
CA LEU A 31 -18.70 -1.56 -17.32
C LEU A 31 -17.38 -1.79 -16.62
N ALA A 32 -16.43 -0.87 -16.77
CA ALA A 32 -15.15 -0.93 -16.06
C ALA A 32 -15.33 -0.81 -14.54
N ALA A 33 -16.24 0.07 -14.09
CA ALA A 33 -16.54 0.25 -12.67
C ALA A 33 -17.22 -1.00 -12.08
N ASP A 34 -18.15 -1.64 -12.80
CA ASP A 34 -18.77 -2.89 -12.38
C ASP A 34 -17.75 -4.01 -12.20
N GLU A 35 -16.83 -4.15 -13.13
CA GLU A 35 -15.74 -5.13 -13.02
C GLU A 35 -14.79 -4.81 -11.86
N GLN A 36 -14.45 -3.56 -11.67
CA GLN A 36 -13.58 -3.13 -10.56
C GLN A 36 -14.23 -3.42 -9.20
N VAL A 37 -15.52 -3.18 -9.06
CA VAL A 37 -16.29 -3.48 -7.84
C VAL A 37 -16.28 -4.99 -7.53
N ARG A 38 -16.41 -5.83 -8.52
CA ARG A 38 -16.33 -7.29 -8.37
C ARG A 38 -14.93 -7.72 -7.92
N THR A 39 -13.91 -7.22 -8.58
CA THR A 39 -12.51 -7.47 -8.21
C THR A 39 -12.22 -7.00 -6.78
N ALA A 40 -12.66 -5.80 -6.43
CA ALA A 40 -12.48 -5.25 -5.09
C ALA A 40 -13.21 -6.06 -4.00
N ALA A 41 -14.37 -6.65 -4.31
CA ALA A 41 -15.08 -7.52 -3.38
C ALA A 41 -14.26 -8.78 -3.04
N ASP A 42 -13.64 -9.39 -4.04
CA ASP A 42 -12.73 -10.54 -3.84
C ASP A 42 -11.49 -10.13 -3.05
N GLU A 43 -10.88 -9.00 -3.38
CA GLU A 43 -9.73 -8.45 -2.65
C GLU A 43 -10.06 -8.15 -1.19
N LEU A 44 -11.25 -7.62 -0.91
CA LEU A 44 -11.72 -7.38 0.47
C LEU A 44 -11.79 -8.69 1.26
N HIS A 45 -12.30 -9.75 0.66
CA HIS A 45 -12.38 -11.07 1.29
C HIS A 45 -11.00 -11.57 1.73
N PHE A 46 -10.02 -11.50 0.85
CA PHE A 46 -8.65 -11.88 1.16
C PHE A 46 -8.01 -10.94 2.19
N ALA A 47 -8.24 -9.64 2.07
CA ALA A 47 -7.72 -8.66 3.01
C ALA A 47 -8.28 -8.83 4.42
N GLN A 48 -9.57 -9.15 4.57
CA GLN A 48 -10.20 -9.43 5.86
C GLN A 48 -9.61 -10.68 6.52
N ALA A 49 -9.33 -11.71 5.74
CA ALA A 49 -8.66 -12.91 6.24
C ALA A 49 -7.23 -12.62 6.73
N GLN A 50 -6.53 -11.72 6.06
CA GLN A 50 -5.13 -11.40 6.33
C GLN A 50 -4.95 -10.33 7.42
N PHE A 51 -5.76 -9.28 7.42
CA PHE A 51 -5.62 -8.08 8.27
C PHE A 51 -6.73 -7.91 9.30
N GLY A 52 -7.75 -8.76 9.28
CA GLY A 52 -8.93 -8.65 10.13
C GLY A 52 -9.91 -7.56 9.66
N ARG A 53 -11.10 -7.52 10.27
CA ARG A 53 -12.15 -6.56 9.92
C ARG A 53 -11.75 -5.12 10.24
N ALA A 54 -11.18 -4.88 11.41
CA ALA A 54 -10.77 -3.54 11.83
C ALA A 54 -9.74 -2.94 10.87
N GLY A 55 -8.82 -3.75 10.34
CA GLY A 55 -7.80 -3.31 9.39
C GLY A 55 -8.30 -3.07 7.96
N THR A 56 -9.59 -3.39 7.68
CA THR A 56 -10.21 -3.29 6.35
C THR A 56 -11.52 -2.51 6.33
N ASP A 57 -11.92 -1.91 7.44
CA ASP A 57 -13.20 -1.17 7.57
C ASP A 57 -13.33 -0.05 6.54
N GLU A 58 -12.30 0.73 6.34
CA GLU A 58 -12.30 1.82 5.35
C GLU A 58 -12.48 1.28 3.93
N PHE A 59 -11.77 0.21 3.59
CA PHE A 59 -11.90 -0.43 2.29
C PHE A 59 -13.31 -0.97 2.05
N GLU A 60 -13.90 -1.62 3.04
CA GLU A 60 -15.28 -2.11 2.99
C GLU A 60 -16.28 -0.98 2.77
N SER A 61 -16.14 0.12 3.50
CA SER A 61 -17.00 1.30 3.38
C SER A 61 -16.91 1.93 1.98
N LEU A 62 -15.70 2.10 1.46
CA LEU A 62 -15.48 2.63 0.11
C LEU A 62 -16.01 1.71 -0.98
N LEU A 63 -15.90 0.40 -0.78
CA LEU A 63 -16.48 -0.60 -1.69
C LEU A 63 -18.01 -0.51 -1.72
N GLU A 64 -18.66 -0.41 -0.57
CA GLU A 64 -20.12 -0.27 -0.50
C GLU A 64 -20.61 1.01 -1.19
N ALA A 65 -19.90 2.13 -0.98
CA ALA A 65 -20.20 3.38 -1.67
C ALA A 65 -20.03 3.27 -3.20
N ALA A 66 -18.98 2.58 -3.65
CA ALA A 66 -18.74 2.34 -5.07
C ALA A 66 -19.80 1.42 -5.68
N LYS A 67 -20.23 0.36 -4.99
CA LYS A 67 -21.35 -0.51 -5.43
C LYS A 67 -22.62 0.29 -5.60
N ALA A 68 -22.94 1.17 -4.67
CA ALA A 68 -24.11 2.04 -4.76
C ALA A 68 -24.02 2.99 -5.96
N ALA A 69 -22.86 3.56 -6.25
CA ALA A 69 -22.65 4.41 -7.42
C ALA A 69 -22.83 3.64 -8.73
N VAL A 70 -22.32 2.42 -8.83
CA VAL A 70 -22.53 1.54 -9.99
C VAL A 70 -24.01 1.22 -10.16
N GLY A 71 -24.71 0.92 -9.07
CA GLY A 71 -26.18 0.69 -9.09
C GLY A 71 -26.94 1.91 -9.63
N ARG A 72 -26.62 3.11 -9.15
CA ARG A 72 -27.22 4.37 -9.66
C ARG A 72 -26.96 4.58 -11.13
N ALA A 73 -25.74 4.26 -11.58
CA ALA A 73 -25.37 4.41 -12.98
C ALA A 73 -26.15 3.44 -13.88
N PHE A 74 -26.34 2.19 -13.49
CA PHE A 74 -27.18 1.25 -14.21
C PHE A 74 -28.64 1.70 -14.24
N ASP A 75 -29.17 2.24 -13.14
CA ASP A 75 -30.53 2.78 -13.08
C ASP A 75 -30.73 4.01 -13.98
N ALA A 76 -29.69 4.84 -14.12
CA ALA A 76 -29.70 6.04 -14.94
C ALA A 76 -29.46 5.77 -16.43
N GLN A 77 -28.92 4.61 -16.80
CA GLN A 77 -28.54 4.27 -18.18
C GLN A 77 -29.69 4.38 -19.18
N PRO A 78 -30.92 3.88 -18.92
CA PRO A 78 -32.03 4.05 -19.83
C PRO A 78 -32.43 5.52 -20.08
N GLN A 79 -32.40 6.35 -19.04
CA GLN A 79 -32.67 7.79 -19.14
C GLN A 79 -31.65 8.51 -20.01
N MET A 80 -30.41 8.16 -19.91
CA MET A 80 -29.33 8.71 -20.73
C MET A 80 -29.50 8.29 -22.18
N THR A 81 -29.79 7.03 -22.47
CA THR A 81 -29.98 6.49 -23.82
C THR A 81 -31.20 7.12 -24.48
N ASP A 82 -32.31 7.32 -23.76
CA ASP A 82 -33.58 7.79 -24.27
C ASP A 82 -33.76 9.32 -24.14
N ALA A 83 -32.74 10.05 -23.75
CA ALA A 83 -32.84 11.50 -23.60
C ALA A 83 -33.23 12.19 -24.91
N PRO A 84 -34.13 13.20 -24.86
CA PRO A 84 -34.77 13.72 -26.06
C PRO A 84 -33.85 14.61 -26.90
N THR A 85 -32.76 15.12 -26.37
CA THR A 85 -31.83 16.02 -27.09
C THR A 85 -30.37 15.61 -26.87
N PRO A 86 -29.47 15.93 -27.81
CA PRO A 86 -28.04 15.72 -27.62
C PRO A 86 -27.47 16.40 -26.37
N ALA A 87 -27.95 17.61 -26.06
CA ALA A 87 -27.54 18.35 -24.87
C ALA A 87 -27.95 17.60 -23.58
N ALA A 88 -29.17 17.07 -23.51
CA ALA A 88 -29.64 16.28 -22.38
C ALA A 88 -28.87 14.96 -22.23
N GLN A 89 -28.58 14.28 -23.34
CA GLN A 89 -27.73 13.08 -23.33
C GLN A 89 -26.33 13.37 -22.80
N ALA A 90 -25.69 14.42 -23.29
CA ALA A 90 -24.35 14.82 -22.86
C ALA A 90 -24.31 15.15 -21.36
N GLN A 91 -25.34 15.84 -20.87
CA GLN A 91 -25.47 16.19 -19.45
C GLN A 91 -25.58 14.96 -18.58
N LEU A 92 -26.43 14.01 -18.94
CA LEU A 92 -26.61 12.77 -18.20
C LEU A 92 -25.35 11.88 -18.23
N ALA A 93 -24.69 11.80 -19.38
CA ALA A 93 -23.42 11.07 -19.51
C ALA A 93 -22.33 11.66 -18.62
N LYS A 94 -22.18 12.98 -18.62
CA LYS A 94 -21.21 13.67 -17.75
C LYS A 94 -21.52 13.49 -16.27
N SER A 95 -22.79 13.56 -15.89
CA SER A 95 -23.24 13.35 -14.52
C SER A 95 -22.94 11.93 -14.03
N MET A 96 -23.20 10.93 -14.86
CA MET A 96 -22.87 9.53 -14.58
C MET A 96 -21.36 9.36 -14.38
N MET A 97 -20.55 9.87 -15.28
CA MET A 97 -19.08 9.76 -15.19
C MET A 97 -18.51 10.45 -13.95
N ARG A 98 -19.08 11.60 -13.56
CA ARG A 98 -18.69 12.29 -12.33
C ARG A 98 -19.02 11.51 -11.08
N ASP A 99 -20.22 10.96 -10.98
CA ASP A 99 -20.64 10.13 -9.83
C ASP A 99 -19.78 8.86 -9.72
N LEU A 100 -19.53 8.20 -10.85
CA LEU A 100 -18.62 7.04 -10.88
C LEU A 100 -17.22 7.41 -10.41
N ALA A 101 -16.62 8.46 -10.96
CA ALA A 101 -15.27 8.90 -10.59
C ALA A 101 -15.15 9.26 -9.11
N ALA A 102 -16.16 9.93 -8.55
CA ALA A 102 -16.18 10.34 -7.14
C ALA A 102 -16.11 9.15 -6.18
N HIS A 103 -16.59 7.98 -6.57
CA HIS A 103 -16.63 6.77 -5.75
C HIS A 103 -15.60 5.71 -6.17
N MET A 104 -15.24 5.67 -7.45
CA MET A 104 -14.26 4.72 -7.95
C MET A 104 -12.82 5.15 -7.66
N ASN A 105 -12.52 6.45 -7.67
CA ASN A 105 -11.18 6.95 -7.36
C ASN A 105 -10.74 6.66 -5.91
N PRO A 106 -11.56 6.91 -4.88
CA PRO A 106 -11.23 6.48 -3.51
C PRO A 106 -11.08 4.96 -3.37
N LEU A 107 -11.91 4.17 -4.06
CA LEU A 107 -11.79 2.71 -4.07
C LEU A 107 -10.46 2.27 -4.67
N SER A 108 -10.05 2.85 -5.80
CA SER A 108 -8.76 2.57 -6.43
C SER A 108 -7.59 2.87 -5.51
N ALA A 109 -7.64 3.99 -4.77
CA ALA A 109 -6.63 4.35 -3.78
C ALA A 109 -6.58 3.33 -2.63
N ALA A 110 -7.73 2.87 -2.14
CA ALA A 110 -7.81 1.83 -1.10
C ALA A 110 -7.29 0.48 -1.59
N GLN A 111 -7.58 0.09 -2.83
CA GLN A 111 -7.03 -1.11 -3.46
C GLN A 111 -5.51 -1.05 -3.56
N ALA A 112 -4.95 0.09 -3.96
CA ALA A 112 -3.51 0.31 -4.01
C ALA A 112 -2.86 0.23 -2.62
N ALA A 113 -3.50 0.79 -1.59
CA ALA A 113 -3.02 0.72 -0.22
C ALA A 113 -2.99 -0.72 0.32
N ILE A 114 -4.00 -1.53 0.04
CA ILE A 114 -4.04 -2.95 0.42
C ILE A 114 -2.95 -3.74 -0.32
N ALA A 115 -2.76 -3.51 -1.61
CA ALA A 115 -1.70 -4.15 -2.38
C ALA A 115 -0.30 -3.81 -1.84
N SER A 116 -0.09 -2.55 -1.47
CA SER A 116 1.15 -2.09 -0.84
C SER A 116 1.40 -2.76 0.51
N ARG A 117 0.38 -2.88 1.36
CA ARG A 117 0.45 -3.60 2.65
C ARG A 117 0.84 -5.07 2.47
N ARG A 118 0.28 -5.75 1.48
CA ARG A 118 0.63 -7.14 1.17
C ARG A 118 2.08 -7.27 0.72
N ALA A 119 2.53 -6.38 -0.16
CA ALA A 119 3.91 -6.36 -0.64
C ALA A 119 4.90 -6.17 0.52
N GLU A 120 4.64 -5.22 1.42
CA GLU A 120 5.47 -4.97 2.60
C GLU A 120 5.48 -6.17 3.56
N GLN A 121 4.33 -6.82 3.75
CA GLN A 121 4.24 -8.00 4.61
C GLN A 121 4.98 -9.20 4.01
N ALA A 122 4.96 -9.35 2.70
CA ALA A 122 5.71 -10.39 2.00
C ALA A 122 7.23 -10.20 2.11
N THR A 123 7.72 -8.96 2.22
CA THR A 123 9.15 -8.64 2.36
C THR A 123 9.64 -8.66 3.82
N LEU A 124 8.75 -8.59 4.80
CA LEU A 124 9.09 -8.56 6.22
C LEU A 124 9.91 -9.79 6.67
N PRO A 125 9.54 -11.04 6.33
CA PRO A 125 10.35 -12.20 6.67
C PRO A 125 11.76 -12.15 6.09
N THR A 126 11.92 -11.63 4.87
CA THR A 126 13.22 -11.45 4.22
C THR A 126 14.08 -10.45 4.98
N HIS A 127 13.53 -9.31 5.36
CA HIS A 127 14.25 -8.30 6.13
C HIS A 127 14.63 -8.78 7.53
N ILE A 128 13.78 -9.58 8.17
CA ILE A 128 14.10 -10.22 9.45
C ILE A 128 15.27 -11.21 9.27
N ALA A 129 15.25 -12.02 8.22
CA ALA A 129 16.32 -12.96 7.92
C ALA A 129 17.65 -12.26 7.64
N GLU A 130 17.66 -11.18 6.88
CA GLU A 130 18.84 -10.36 6.61
C GLU A 130 19.42 -9.75 7.91
N ALA A 131 18.54 -9.24 8.78
CA ALA A 131 18.94 -8.70 10.07
C ALA A 131 19.53 -9.80 10.99
N ARG A 132 19.01 -11.01 10.95
CA ARG A 132 19.57 -12.15 11.69
C ARG A 132 20.95 -12.57 11.18
N GLU A 133 21.17 -12.58 9.89
CA GLU A 133 22.49 -12.84 9.30
C GLU A 133 23.50 -11.79 9.78
N ARG A 134 23.10 -10.52 9.74
CA ARG A 134 23.95 -9.43 10.23
C ARG A 134 24.24 -9.56 11.73
N LEU A 135 23.27 -9.93 12.53
CA LEU A 135 23.45 -10.21 13.95
C LEU A 135 24.51 -11.32 14.17
N ALA A 136 24.44 -12.40 13.40
CA ALA A 136 25.41 -13.50 13.48
C ALA A 136 26.83 -13.03 13.12
N GLU A 137 26.97 -12.21 12.09
CA GLU A 137 28.25 -11.61 11.69
C GLU A 137 28.82 -10.71 12.81
N GLU A 138 28.01 -9.82 13.36
CA GLU A 138 28.42 -8.92 14.44
C GLU A 138 28.79 -9.70 15.73
N LEU A 139 28.08 -10.76 16.05
CA LEU A 139 28.42 -11.65 17.16
C LEU A 139 29.75 -12.36 16.95
N SER A 140 30.03 -12.82 15.74
CA SER A 140 31.30 -13.42 15.36
C SER A 140 32.46 -12.42 15.48
N ASP A 141 32.25 -11.19 15.02
CA ASP A 141 33.23 -10.13 15.11
C ASP A 141 33.50 -9.73 16.57
N LEU A 142 32.43 -9.72 17.39
CA LEU A 142 32.58 -9.47 18.83
C LEU A 142 33.44 -10.54 19.54
N GLU A 143 33.18 -11.81 19.23
CA GLU A 143 33.99 -12.91 19.80
C GLU A 143 35.44 -12.82 19.37
N ARG A 144 35.71 -12.43 18.16
CA ARG A 144 37.06 -12.21 17.65
C ARG A 144 37.73 -11.03 18.35
N ALA A 145 37.02 -9.92 18.52
CA ALA A 145 37.51 -8.76 19.24
C ALA A 145 37.84 -9.07 20.72
N LYS A 146 37.01 -9.84 21.39
CA LYS A 146 37.26 -10.32 22.77
C LYS A 146 38.49 -11.21 22.85
N ALA A 147 38.70 -12.12 21.91
CA ALA A 147 39.85 -12.99 21.85
C ALA A 147 41.17 -12.17 21.64
N GLU A 148 41.13 -11.19 20.75
CA GLU A 148 42.24 -10.27 20.52
C GLU A 148 42.56 -9.45 21.78
N LEU A 149 41.56 -8.97 22.49
CA LEU A 149 41.72 -8.21 23.73
C LEU A 149 42.33 -9.08 24.84
N GLU A 150 41.89 -10.34 24.97
CA GLU A 150 42.49 -11.32 25.91
C GLU A 150 43.96 -11.57 25.60
N SER A 151 44.32 -11.70 24.32
CA SER A 151 45.68 -11.89 23.87
C SER A 151 46.58 -10.68 24.24
N ILE A 152 46.05 -9.47 24.06
CA ILE A 152 46.74 -8.21 24.40
C ILE A 152 46.83 -8.05 25.93
N ALA A 153 45.81 -8.46 26.68
CA ALA A 153 45.78 -8.35 28.14
C ALA A 153 46.89 -9.14 28.85
N SER A 154 47.40 -10.19 28.22
CA SER A 154 48.57 -10.94 28.74
C SER A 154 49.89 -10.18 28.60
N ILE A 155 49.95 -9.12 27.78
CA ILE A 155 51.17 -8.41 27.44
C ILE A 155 51.21 -6.99 28.04
N TYR A 156 50.07 -6.32 28.18
CA TYR A 156 49.97 -4.93 28.63
C TYR A 156 49.31 -4.78 30.01
N PRO A 157 49.65 -3.74 30.79
CA PRO A 157 49.03 -3.47 32.10
C PRO A 157 47.49 -3.21 31.96
N ALA A 158 46.76 -3.65 32.97
CA ALA A 158 45.28 -3.50 33.01
C ALA A 158 44.81 -2.06 32.89
N GLN A 159 45.54 -1.09 33.37
CA GLN A 159 45.20 0.33 33.27
C GLN A 159 45.19 0.88 31.82
N MET A 160 46.07 0.36 30.96
CA MET A 160 46.10 0.73 29.53
C MET A 160 44.95 0.11 28.72
N LEU A 161 44.36 -0.97 29.22
CA LEU A 161 43.31 -1.73 28.55
C LEU A 161 41.89 -1.34 28.97
N ALA A 162 41.73 -0.56 30.06
CA ALA A 162 40.44 -0.22 30.63
C ALA A 162 39.48 0.44 29.61
N SER A 163 40.00 1.37 28.82
CA SER A 163 39.20 2.05 27.77
C SER A 163 38.84 1.16 26.58
N LEU A 164 39.60 0.09 26.35
CA LEU A 164 39.34 -0.88 25.26
C LEU A 164 38.37 -1.99 25.69
N GLN A 165 38.24 -2.24 26.98
CA GLN A 165 37.34 -3.29 27.52
C GLN A 165 35.88 -2.87 27.52
N ASP A 166 35.58 -1.55 27.63
CA ASP A 166 34.21 -1.03 27.64
C ASP A 166 33.47 -1.23 26.28
N ASN A 167 34.21 -1.14 25.18
CA ASN A 167 33.62 -1.28 23.84
C ASN A 167 32.99 -2.67 23.55
N PRO A 168 33.67 -3.79 23.87
CA PRO A 168 33.06 -5.11 23.70
C PRO A 168 31.83 -5.35 24.57
N GLU A 169 31.79 -4.82 25.79
CA GLU A 169 30.65 -4.93 26.68
C GLU A 169 29.45 -4.15 26.16
N GLN A 170 29.66 -2.93 25.66
CA GLN A 170 28.63 -2.10 25.05
C GLN A 170 28.10 -2.74 23.76
N ALA A 171 29.00 -3.26 22.93
CA ALA A 171 28.59 -4.00 21.72
C ALA A 171 27.77 -5.24 22.07
N ALA A 172 28.19 -6.00 23.08
CA ALA A 172 27.42 -7.19 23.55
C ALA A 172 26.01 -6.83 24.01
N ALA A 173 25.85 -5.70 24.74
CA ALA A 173 24.54 -5.22 25.18
C ALA A 173 23.65 -4.82 24.00
N LEU A 174 24.20 -4.13 22.99
CA LEU A 174 23.48 -3.75 21.77
C LEU A 174 23.07 -4.98 20.95
N LEU A 175 23.93 -5.99 20.81
CA LEU A 175 23.60 -7.22 20.08
C LEU A 175 22.57 -8.05 20.82
N THR A 176 22.56 -8.05 22.16
CA THR A 176 21.48 -8.67 22.95
C THR A 176 20.15 -7.97 22.72
N SER A 177 20.16 -6.63 22.69
CA SER A 177 18.94 -5.85 22.35
C SER A 177 18.46 -6.11 20.93
N ALA A 178 19.38 -6.24 19.97
CA ALA A 178 19.05 -6.59 18.59
C ALA A 178 18.39 -7.98 18.50
N ARG A 179 18.93 -8.96 19.21
CA ARG A 179 18.34 -10.32 19.26
C ARG A 179 16.95 -10.30 19.84
N THR A 180 16.74 -9.64 20.96
CA THR A 180 15.43 -9.52 21.60
C THR A 180 14.43 -8.85 20.66
N ALA A 181 14.84 -7.79 19.98
CA ALA A 181 13.99 -7.08 19.02
C ALA A 181 13.65 -7.95 17.79
N LEU A 182 14.59 -8.75 17.29
CA LEU A 182 14.34 -9.70 16.19
C LEU A 182 13.39 -10.81 16.59
N ASP A 183 13.52 -11.34 17.81
CA ASP A 183 12.59 -12.32 18.33
C ASP A 183 11.17 -11.73 18.44
N ALA A 184 11.03 -10.50 18.89
CA ALA A 184 9.77 -9.76 18.93
C ALA A 184 9.19 -9.52 17.52
N ALA A 185 10.03 -9.18 16.55
CA ALA A 185 9.62 -8.98 15.17
C ALA A 185 9.09 -10.29 14.54
N GLU A 186 9.75 -11.40 14.74
CA GLU A 186 9.29 -12.73 14.28
C GLU A 186 7.96 -13.11 14.92
N ALA A 187 7.82 -12.93 16.24
CA ALA A 187 6.60 -13.28 16.96
C ALA A 187 5.38 -12.46 16.50
N ALA A 188 5.60 -11.19 16.11
CA ALA A 188 4.54 -10.28 15.68
C ALA A 188 4.32 -10.26 14.16
N ALA A 189 5.19 -10.88 13.36
CA ALA A 189 5.19 -10.75 11.90
C ALA A 189 3.86 -11.10 11.23
N GLU A 190 3.16 -12.11 11.73
CA GLU A 190 1.89 -12.58 11.16
C GLU A 190 0.67 -11.96 11.83
N THR A 191 0.77 -11.47 13.07
CA THR A 191 -0.37 -11.04 13.87
C THR A 191 -0.45 -9.54 14.09
N ASP A 192 0.68 -8.84 14.17
CA ASP A 192 0.77 -7.39 14.40
C ASP A 192 1.92 -6.80 13.59
N ARG A 193 1.62 -6.42 12.37
CA ARG A 193 2.61 -5.90 11.43
C ARG A 193 3.29 -4.62 11.93
N ALA A 194 2.53 -3.69 12.50
CA ALA A 194 3.08 -2.43 12.99
C ALA A 194 4.12 -2.67 14.10
N ARG A 195 3.82 -3.62 15.00
CA ARG A 195 4.73 -4.04 16.07
C ARG A 195 5.96 -4.74 15.51
N ALA A 196 5.78 -5.60 14.51
CA ALA A 196 6.89 -6.29 13.84
C ALA A 196 7.84 -5.31 13.14
N LEU A 197 7.32 -4.32 12.41
CA LEU A 197 8.13 -3.28 11.75
C LEU A 197 8.88 -2.42 12.77
N SER A 198 8.22 -2.02 13.86
CA SER A 198 8.86 -1.27 14.94
C SER A 198 9.98 -2.05 15.61
N ALA A 199 9.78 -3.33 15.87
CA ALA A 199 10.79 -4.21 16.44
C ALA A 199 11.96 -4.42 15.48
N LEU A 200 11.71 -4.60 14.19
CA LEU A 200 12.75 -4.71 13.17
C LEU A 200 13.60 -3.43 13.09
N ASP A 201 12.97 -2.25 13.09
CA ASP A 201 13.66 -0.97 13.10
C ASP A 201 14.57 -0.83 14.34
N THR A 202 14.09 -1.22 15.52
CA THR A 202 14.86 -1.24 16.75
C THR A 202 16.08 -2.15 16.62
N ALA A 203 15.93 -3.34 16.07
CA ALA A 203 17.02 -4.29 15.82
C ALA A 203 18.07 -3.72 14.87
N GLN A 204 17.64 -3.14 13.76
CA GLN A 204 18.52 -2.55 12.75
C GLN A 204 19.33 -1.40 13.32
N ARG A 205 18.73 -0.56 14.15
CA ARG A 205 19.44 0.54 14.84
C ARG A 205 20.49 0.01 15.83
N ALA A 206 20.14 -1.00 16.62
CA ALA A 206 21.05 -1.62 17.55
C ALA A 206 22.26 -2.25 16.83
N LEU A 207 22.01 -2.93 15.70
CA LEU A 207 23.07 -3.50 14.86
C LEU A 207 23.98 -2.42 14.27
N ALA A 208 23.43 -1.30 13.81
CA ALA A 208 24.20 -0.19 13.28
C ALA A 208 25.08 0.46 14.37
N MET A 209 24.58 0.59 15.60
CA MET A 209 25.33 1.15 16.72
C MET A 209 26.43 0.20 17.21
N ALA A 210 26.20 -1.10 17.15
CA ALA A 210 27.17 -2.11 17.56
C ALA A 210 28.42 -2.16 16.64
N ASN A 211 28.27 -1.73 15.39
CA ASN A 211 29.35 -1.72 14.38
C ASN A 211 30.28 -0.51 14.48
N HIS A 212 30.04 0.42 15.39
CA HIS A 212 30.88 1.59 15.64
C HIS A 212 31.69 1.41 16.94
#